data_c27187ef7b50d8aaedbaa348acf9d604
#
_entry.id   c27187ef7b50d8aaedbaa348acf9d604
#
_cell.length_a   1.000
_cell.length_b   1.000
_cell.length_c   1.000
_cell.angle_alpha   90.00
_cell.angle_beta   90.00
_cell.angle_gamma   90.00
#
_symmetry.space_group_name_H-M   'P 1'
#
loop_
_entity.id
_entity.type
_entity.pdbx_description
1 polymer ?
#
loop_
_entity_poly.entity_id
_entity_poly.type
_entity_poly.pdbx_seq_one_letter_code
_entity_poly.pdbx_strand_id
1 'polypeptide(L)'
;MKNSLPRIMLFVVCSVIPAICLAQSDTGHIRSSPAYAEILLRKTELRSDLEAYLADYTETNPKLVDMRFELSSLEKETQRISAVPPAEASKLTLALGKLIVRKAAIATEFNRLNRAYSKEHPEVKRAAKKLDIFESAIKEILR
;
A
#
# COMPACT_ATOMS: atom_id res chain seq x y z
N MET A 1 -23.02 -43.48 64.80
CA MET A 1 -22.53 -44.17 63.59
C MET A 1 -23.53 -44.01 62.48
N LYS A 2 -23.36 -43.09 61.56
CA LYS A 2 -24.05 -43.00 60.26
C LYS A 2 -23.26 -42.05 59.39
N ASN A 3 -22.53 -42.60 58.42
CA ASN A 3 -21.80 -41.89 57.39
C ASN A 3 -22.78 -41.36 56.36
N SER A 4 -22.79 -40.08 56.15
CA SER A 4 -23.47 -39.47 54.99
C SER A 4 -22.42 -38.76 54.10
N LEU A 5 -22.14 -39.41 52.98
CA LEU A 5 -21.33 -38.82 51.87
C LEU A 5 -22.09 -37.65 51.19
N PRO A 6 -21.47 -36.51 50.95
CA PRO A 6 -22.07 -35.51 50.14
C PRO A 6 -21.89 -35.85 48.65
N ARG A 7 -22.99 -35.82 47.91
CA ARG A 7 -23.07 -35.91 46.47
C ARG A 7 -22.36 -34.71 45.85
N ILE A 8 -21.22 -34.97 45.20
CA ILE A 8 -20.54 -33.98 44.37
C ILE A 8 -21.33 -33.86 43.05
N MET A 9 -22.00 -32.73 42.89
CA MET A 9 -22.72 -32.35 41.69
C MET A 9 -21.68 -31.82 40.68
N LEU A 10 -21.36 -32.64 39.67
CA LEU A 10 -20.45 -32.31 38.60
C LEU A 10 -21.14 -31.35 37.62
N PHE A 11 -20.89 -30.05 37.75
CA PHE A 11 -21.29 -29.07 36.75
C PHE A 11 -20.39 -29.18 35.53
N VAL A 12 -20.88 -29.80 34.48
CA VAL A 12 -20.27 -29.75 33.15
C VAL A 12 -20.59 -28.36 32.56
N VAL A 13 -19.63 -27.45 32.69
CA VAL A 13 -19.67 -26.15 31.97
C VAL A 13 -19.26 -26.42 30.54
N CYS A 14 -20.26 -26.52 29.66
CA CYS A 14 -20.08 -26.56 28.23
C CYS A 14 -19.63 -25.13 27.76
N SER A 15 -18.30 -24.91 27.70
CA SER A 15 -17.73 -23.68 27.12
C SER A 15 -17.95 -23.71 25.61
N VAL A 16 -18.99 -23.04 25.17
CA VAL A 16 -19.18 -22.70 23.76
C VAL A 16 -18.14 -21.62 23.40
N ILE A 17 -17.00 -22.04 22.87
CA ILE A 17 -16.02 -21.13 22.29
C ILE A 17 -16.59 -20.70 20.93
N PRO A 18 -16.99 -19.43 20.74
CA PRO A 18 -17.30 -18.97 19.40
C PRO A 18 -16.02 -19.05 18.57
N ALA A 19 -16.01 -19.92 17.56
CA ALA A 19 -14.99 -19.93 16.53
C ALA A 19 -15.05 -18.57 15.82
N ILE A 20 -14.24 -17.61 16.28
CA ILE A 20 -13.96 -16.39 15.54
C ILE A 20 -13.19 -16.85 14.30
N CYS A 21 -13.92 -17.08 13.23
CA CYS A 21 -13.37 -17.24 11.88
C CYS A 21 -12.70 -15.90 11.56
N LEU A 22 -11.41 -15.74 11.90
CA LEU A 22 -10.55 -14.71 11.35
C LEU A 22 -10.52 -14.99 9.85
N ALA A 23 -11.35 -14.26 9.11
CA ALA A 23 -11.23 -14.17 7.67
C ALA A 23 -9.82 -13.63 7.41
N GLN A 24 -8.85 -14.51 7.26
CA GLN A 24 -7.57 -14.20 6.66
C GLN A 24 -7.91 -13.74 5.25
N SER A 25 -7.89 -12.42 5.06
CA SER A 25 -7.96 -11.86 3.71
C SER A 25 -6.83 -12.51 2.92
N ASP A 26 -7.19 -13.38 1.99
CA ASP A 26 -6.25 -14.09 1.13
C ASP A 26 -5.57 -13.07 0.20
N THR A 27 -4.53 -12.42 0.71
CA THR A 27 -3.71 -11.48 -0.05
C THR A 27 -2.62 -12.19 -0.85
N GLY A 28 -2.62 -13.53 -0.88
CA GLY A 28 -1.62 -14.32 -1.58
C GLY A 28 -1.56 -13.99 -3.07
N HIS A 29 -2.71 -13.85 -3.73
CA HIS A 29 -2.80 -13.49 -5.14
C HIS A 29 -2.23 -12.08 -5.45
N ILE A 30 -2.32 -11.14 -4.50
CA ILE A 30 -1.75 -9.80 -4.64
C ILE A 30 -0.23 -9.88 -4.58
N ARG A 31 0.30 -10.52 -3.52
CA ARG A 31 1.76 -10.60 -3.26
C ARG A 31 2.52 -11.36 -4.33
N SER A 32 1.88 -12.31 -4.99
CA SER A 32 2.45 -13.06 -6.12
C SER A 32 2.29 -12.35 -7.47
N SER A 33 1.58 -11.22 -7.53
CA SER A 33 1.32 -10.52 -8.78
C SER A 33 2.54 -9.74 -9.29
N PRO A 34 2.74 -9.68 -10.62
CA PRO A 34 3.80 -8.86 -11.21
C PRO A 34 3.69 -7.37 -10.87
N ALA A 35 2.47 -6.84 -10.73
CA ALA A 35 2.25 -5.44 -10.33
C ALA A 35 2.79 -5.17 -8.92
N TYR A 36 2.51 -6.06 -7.97
CA TYR A 36 3.03 -5.92 -6.61
C TYR A 36 4.55 -6.01 -6.56
N ALA A 37 5.16 -6.94 -7.32
CA ALA A 37 6.61 -7.10 -7.39
C ALA A 37 7.30 -5.82 -7.89
N GLU A 38 6.76 -5.17 -8.92
CA GLU A 38 7.28 -3.90 -9.46
C GLU A 38 7.20 -2.76 -8.43
N ILE A 39 6.07 -2.64 -7.73
CA ILE A 39 5.90 -1.63 -6.68
C ILE A 39 6.86 -1.91 -5.51
N LEU A 40 7.00 -3.17 -5.11
CA LEU A 40 7.89 -3.57 -4.02
C LEU A 40 9.35 -3.27 -4.34
N LEU A 41 9.78 -3.56 -5.58
CA LEU A 41 11.13 -3.23 -6.06
C LEU A 41 11.40 -1.73 -5.89
N ARG A 42 10.52 -0.88 -6.41
CA ARG A 42 10.67 0.58 -6.31
C ARG A 42 10.66 1.08 -4.85
N LYS A 43 9.80 0.54 -4.02
CA LYS A 43 9.78 0.87 -2.57
C LYS A 43 11.09 0.48 -1.88
N THR A 44 11.68 -0.64 -2.27
CA THR A 44 12.96 -1.11 -1.71
C THR A 44 14.11 -0.20 -2.11
N GLU A 45 14.19 0.19 -3.39
CA GLU A 45 15.17 1.17 -3.88
C GLU A 45 15.07 2.49 -3.10
N LEU A 46 13.87 3.07 -3.00
CA LEU A 46 13.66 4.32 -2.28
C LEU A 46 14.01 4.24 -0.80
N ARG A 47 13.76 3.10 -0.14
CA ARG A 47 14.14 2.90 1.26
C ARG A 47 15.65 2.82 1.41
N SER A 48 16.32 2.08 0.53
CA SER A 48 17.78 1.99 0.52
C SER A 48 18.44 3.37 0.31
N ASP A 49 17.93 4.13 -0.67
CA ASP A 49 18.40 5.49 -0.92
C ASP A 49 18.13 6.42 0.28
N LEU A 50 16.94 6.30 0.88
CA LEU A 50 16.56 7.10 2.05
C LEU A 50 17.53 6.88 3.22
N GLU A 51 17.85 5.61 3.54
CA GLU A 51 18.82 5.27 4.59
C GLU A 51 20.21 5.83 4.28
N ALA A 52 20.68 5.68 3.04
CA ALA A 52 21.96 6.22 2.63
C ALA A 52 22.02 7.75 2.76
N TYR A 53 20.95 8.46 2.36
CA TYR A 53 20.93 9.93 2.46
C TYR A 53 20.77 10.43 3.91
N LEU A 54 20.10 9.67 4.78
CA LEU A 54 19.95 10.06 6.20
C LEU A 54 21.28 10.02 6.97
N ALA A 55 22.27 9.30 6.47
CA ALA A 55 23.62 9.32 7.05
C ALA A 55 24.32 10.69 6.88
N ASP A 56 24.03 11.40 5.79
CA ASP A 56 24.76 12.61 5.38
C ASP A 56 23.91 13.89 5.45
N TYR A 57 22.58 13.78 5.45
CA TYR A 57 21.67 14.92 5.32
C TYR A 57 20.60 14.95 6.42
N THR A 58 20.15 16.14 6.74
CA THR A 58 19.04 16.34 7.68
C THR A 58 17.70 15.96 7.05
N GLU A 59 16.71 15.62 7.87
CA GLU A 59 15.36 15.23 7.44
C GLU A 59 14.62 16.27 6.59
N THR A 60 15.02 17.54 6.68
CA THR A 60 14.47 18.66 5.92
C THR A 60 15.04 18.79 4.51
N ASN A 61 16.03 17.96 4.16
CA ASN A 61 16.61 17.97 2.82
C ASN A 61 15.51 17.72 1.77
N PRO A 62 15.39 18.56 0.74
CA PRO A 62 14.33 18.44 -0.28
C PRO A 62 14.26 17.06 -0.93
N LYS A 63 15.41 16.41 -1.16
CA LYS A 63 15.45 15.06 -1.75
C LYS A 63 14.87 14.00 -0.81
N LEU A 64 15.15 14.09 0.49
CA LEU A 64 14.55 13.19 1.49
C LEU A 64 13.03 13.38 1.58
N VAL A 65 12.57 14.63 1.53
CA VAL A 65 11.14 14.95 1.49
C VAL A 65 10.48 14.35 0.25
N ASP A 66 11.11 14.44 -0.92
CA ASP A 66 10.59 13.89 -2.18
C ASP A 66 10.55 12.34 -2.13
N MET A 67 11.59 11.68 -1.64
CA MET A 67 11.62 10.22 -1.49
C MET A 67 10.53 9.71 -0.53
N ARG A 68 10.33 10.37 0.61
CA ARG A 68 9.24 10.04 1.55
C ARG A 68 7.86 10.22 0.94
N PHE A 69 7.69 11.27 0.13
CA PHE A 69 6.43 11.50 -0.58
C PHE A 69 6.17 10.40 -1.61
N GLU A 70 7.18 10.00 -2.39
CA GLU A 70 7.05 8.89 -3.35
C GLU A 70 6.73 7.57 -2.65
N LEU A 71 7.39 7.25 -1.54
CA LEU A 71 7.07 6.08 -0.72
C LEU A 71 5.63 6.09 -0.22
N SER A 72 5.15 7.21 0.29
CA SER A 72 3.76 7.37 0.72
C SER A 72 2.76 7.20 -0.44
N SER A 73 3.10 7.71 -1.63
CA SER A 73 2.30 7.53 -2.83
C SER A 73 2.21 6.06 -3.25
N LEU A 74 3.34 5.34 -3.25
CA LEU A 74 3.39 3.91 -3.56
C LEU A 74 2.65 3.07 -2.51
N GLU A 75 2.65 3.47 -1.24
CA GLU A 75 1.88 2.79 -0.20
C GLU A 75 0.37 2.87 -0.45
N LYS A 76 -0.13 4.05 -0.81
CA LYS A 76 -1.54 4.24 -1.21
C LYS A 76 -1.93 3.36 -2.40
N GLU A 77 -1.06 3.26 -3.40
CA GLU A 77 -1.32 2.41 -4.56
C GLU A 77 -1.23 0.90 -4.20
N THR A 78 -0.33 0.52 -3.28
CA THR A 78 -0.29 -0.85 -2.74
C THR A 78 -1.62 -1.21 -2.06
N GLN A 79 -2.18 -0.31 -1.26
CA GLN A 79 -3.49 -0.51 -0.64
C GLN A 79 -4.61 -0.62 -1.69
N ARG A 80 -4.53 0.20 -2.76
CA ARG A 80 -5.50 0.16 -3.86
C ARG A 80 -5.50 -1.18 -4.59
N ILE A 81 -4.32 -1.71 -4.95
CA ILE A 81 -4.24 -3.03 -5.60
C ILE A 81 -4.60 -4.18 -4.64
N SER A 82 -4.41 -3.98 -3.33
CA SER A 82 -4.80 -4.96 -2.32
C SER A 82 -6.32 -5.11 -2.17
N ALA A 83 -7.10 -4.15 -2.68
CA ALA A 83 -8.54 -4.21 -2.74
C ALA A 83 -9.08 -4.95 -3.98
N VAL A 84 -8.21 -5.36 -4.91
CA VAL A 84 -8.61 -6.10 -6.12
C VAL A 84 -9.02 -7.52 -5.74
N PRO A 85 -10.23 -7.97 -6.14
CA PRO A 85 -10.71 -9.31 -5.81
C PRO A 85 -9.84 -10.40 -6.46
N PRO A 86 -9.74 -11.61 -5.87
CA PRO A 86 -9.00 -12.73 -6.45
C PRO A 86 -9.44 -13.09 -7.87
N ALA A 87 -10.72 -12.97 -8.20
CA ALA A 87 -11.27 -13.20 -9.53
C ALA A 87 -10.71 -12.24 -10.59
N GLU A 88 -10.19 -11.08 -10.18
CA GLU A 88 -9.63 -10.06 -11.07
C GLU A 88 -8.09 -9.98 -10.97
N ALA A 89 -7.45 -10.96 -10.34
CA ALA A 89 -5.99 -11.00 -10.18
C ALA A 89 -5.21 -10.88 -11.49
N SER A 90 -5.80 -11.33 -12.62
CA SER A 90 -5.22 -11.19 -13.96
C SER A 90 -5.01 -9.73 -14.40
N LYS A 91 -5.70 -8.77 -13.80
CA LYS A 91 -5.50 -7.33 -14.03
C LYS A 91 -4.19 -6.80 -13.41
N LEU A 92 -3.64 -7.52 -12.42
CA LEU A 92 -2.42 -7.11 -11.69
C LEU A 92 -1.14 -7.42 -12.49
N THR A 93 -1.11 -6.92 -13.70
CA THR A 93 -0.02 -7.14 -14.68
C THR A 93 1.23 -6.32 -14.36
N LEU A 94 2.36 -6.68 -14.96
CA LEU A 94 3.58 -5.89 -14.93
C LEU A 94 3.36 -4.46 -15.48
N ALA A 95 2.55 -4.33 -16.53
CA ALA A 95 2.22 -3.03 -17.12
C ALA A 95 1.52 -2.12 -16.11
N LEU A 96 0.56 -2.65 -15.34
CA LEU A 96 -0.08 -1.92 -14.25
C LEU A 96 0.95 -1.48 -13.19
N GLY A 97 1.85 -2.37 -12.76
CA GLY A 97 2.90 -2.05 -11.79
C GLY A 97 3.78 -0.89 -12.27
N LYS A 98 4.24 -0.93 -13.53
CA LYS A 98 5.02 0.15 -14.16
C LYS A 98 4.26 1.48 -14.24
N LEU A 99 2.97 1.44 -14.59
CA LEU A 99 2.14 2.66 -14.60
C LEU A 99 2.03 3.27 -13.20
N ILE A 100 1.82 2.45 -12.17
CA ILE A 100 1.73 2.88 -10.77
C ILE A 100 3.04 3.52 -10.32
N VAL A 101 4.18 2.87 -10.55
CA VAL A 101 5.51 3.40 -10.19
C VAL A 101 5.75 4.73 -10.90
N ARG A 102 5.47 4.80 -12.19
CA ARG A 102 5.64 6.05 -12.95
C ARG A 102 4.71 7.16 -12.48
N LYS A 103 3.46 6.84 -12.15
CA LYS A 103 2.52 7.80 -11.56
C LYS A 103 3.04 8.34 -10.23
N ALA A 104 3.60 7.51 -9.35
CA ALA A 104 4.14 7.95 -8.06
C ALA A 104 5.30 8.94 -8.26
N ALA A 105 6.21 8.67 -9.21
CA ALA A 105 7.29 9.60 -9.56
C ALA A 105 6.75 10.93 -10.11
N ILE A 106 5.73 10.92 -10.99
CA ILE A 106 5.08 12.13 -11.51
C ILE A 106 4.38 12.91 -10.39
N ALA A 107 3.72 12.21 -9.46
CA ALA A 107 3.08 12.83 -8.31
C ALA A 107 4.10 13.54 -7.40
N THR A 108 5.29 12.97 -7.24
CA THR A 108 6.40 13.57 -6.50
C THR A 108 6.90 14.83 -7.20
N GLU A 109 7.10 14.78 -8.52
CA GLU A 109 7.45 15.96 -9.31
C GLU A 109 6.40 17.07 -9.21
N PHE A 110 5.12 16.71 -9.34
CA PHE A 110 4.01 17.65 -9.19
C PHE A 110 3.99 18.29 -7.79
N ASN A 111 4.20 17.49 -6.73
CA ASN A 111 4.28 18.00 -5.37
C ASN A 111 5.47 18.96 -5.19
N ARG A 112 6.63 18.64 -5.76
CA ARG A 112 7.81 19.52 -5.75
C ARG A 112 7.54 20.84 -6.47
N LEU A 113 6.93 20.79 -7.65
CA LEU A 113 6.57 21.98 -8.41
C LEU A 113 5.56 22.87 -7.67
N ASN A 114 4.56 22.29 -7.01
CA ASN A 114 3.58 23.03 -6.20
C ASN A 114 4.19 23.72 -4.97
N ARG A 115 5.34 23.25 -4.47
CA ARG A 115 6.07 23.93 -3.40
C ARG A 115 6.88 25.11 -3.91
N ALA A 116 7.29 25.08 -5.18
CA ALA A 116 8.15 26.09 -5.80
C ALA A 116 7.40 27.16 -6.61
N TYR A 117 6.24 26.81 -7.14
CA TYR A 117 5.51 27.64 -8.09
C TYR A 117 4.02 27.75 -7.77
N SER A 118 3.36 28.78 -8.31
CA SER A 118 1.90 28.90 -8.21
C SER A 118 1.20 27.84 -9.06
N LYS A 119 -0.06 27.52 -8.74
CA LYS A 119 -0.90 26.56 -9.47
C LYS A 119 -1.08 26.94 -10.96
N GLU A 120 -0.94 28.23 -11.28
CA GLU A 120 -1.09 28.74 -12.64
C GLU A 120 0.17 28.54 -13.51
N HIS A 121 1.30 28.19 -12.88
CA HIS A 121 2.56 27.99 -13.59
C HIS A 121 2.46 26.90 -14.65
N PRO A 122 3.00 27.09 -15.89
CA PRO A 122 2.87 26.11 -16.97
C PRO A 122 3.39 24.70 -16.62
N GLU A 123 4.50 24.61 -15.87
CA GLU A 123 5.06 23.31 -15.46
C GLU A 123 4.14 22.58 -14.48
N VAL A 124 3.49 23.28 -13.55
CA VAL A 124 2.51 22.70 -12.62
C VAL A 124 1.33 22.14 -13.41
N LYS A 125 0.79 22.90 -14.36
CA LYS A 125 -0.31 22.45 -15.23
C LYS A 125 0.08 21.24 -16.09
N ARG A 126 1.30 21.21 -16.63
CA ARG A 126 1.80 20.05 -17.39
C ARG A 126 1.92 18.80 -16.52
N ALA A 127 2.49 18.94 -15.32
CA ALA A 127 2.62 17.82 -14.38
C ALA A 127 1.27 17.29 -13.92
N ALA A 128 0.30 18.16 -13.64
CA ALA A 128 -1.08 17.79 -13.32
C ALA A 128 -1.71 16.98 -14.47
N LYS A 129 -1.61 17.47 -15.71
CA LYS A 129 -2.16 16.76 -16.87
C LYS A 129 -1.51 15.39 -17.10
N LYS A 130 -0.19 15.28 -16.90
CA LYS A 130 0.49 13.98 -16.95
C LYS A 130 -0.07 13.03 -15.89
N LEU A 131 -0.25 13.51 -14.67
CA LEU A 131 -0.79 12.71 -13.57
C LEU A 131 -2.19 12.17 -13.89
N ASP A 132 -3.06 13.00 -14.44
CA ASP A 132 -4.42 12.61 -14.85
C ASP A 132 -4.41 11.53 -15.94
N ILE A 133 -3.48 11.61 -16.90
CA ILE A 133 -3.34 10.60 -17.97
C ILE A 133 -2.96 9.24 -17.37
N PHE A 134 -1.97 9.20 -16.46
CA PHE A 134 -1.55 7.96 -15.80
C PHE A 134 -2.65 7.40 -14.90
N GLU A 135 -3.35 8.25 -14.16
CA GLU A 135 -4.49 7.84 -13.34
C GLU A 135 -5.61 7.23 -14.19
N SER A 136 -5.90 7.82 -15.35
CA SER A 136 -6.91 7.30 -16.29
C SER A 136 -6.52 5.93 -16.85
N ALA A 137 -5.26 5.75 -17.24
CA ALA A 137 -4.75 4.45 -17.72
C ALA A 137 -4.82 3.36 -16.64
N ILE A 138 -4.48 3.69 -15.39
CA ILE A 138 -4.59 2.75 -14.26
C ILE A 138 -6.06 2.38 -14.01
N LYS A 139 -6.97 3.34 -14.04
CA LYS A 139 -8.41 3.09 -13.90
C LYS A 139 -8.96 2.22 -15.02
N GLU A 140 -8.50 2.39 -16.24
CA GLU A 140 -8.91 1.59 -17.40
C GLU A 140 -8.55 0.11 -17.22
N ILE A 141 -7.33 -0.19 -16.71
CA ILE A 141 -6.91 -1.58 -16.44
C ILE A 141 -7.72 -2.19 -15.28
N LEU A 142 -7.98 -1.40 -14.24
CA LEU A 142 -8.67 -1.90 -13.03
C LEU A 142 -10.21 -1.94 -13.16
N ARG A 143 -10.77 -1.37 -14.24
CA ARG A 143 -12.21 -1.40 -14.51
C ARG A 143 -12.68 -2.79 -14.96
#